data_2ee651d29240339fe17400196531d2ad
#
_entry.id   2ee651d29240339fe17400196531d2ad
#
_cell.length_a   1.000
_cell.length_b   1.000
_cell.length_c   1.000
_cell.angle_alpha   90.00
_cell.angle_beta   90.00
_cell.angle_gamma   90.00
#
_symmetry.space_group_name_H-M   'P 1'
#
loop_
_entity.id
_entity.type
_entity.pdbx_description
1 polymer ?
#
loop_
_entity_poly.entity_id
_entity_poly.type
_entity_poly.pdbx_seq_one_letter_code
_entity_poly.pdbx_strand_id
1 'polypeptide(L)'
;MRAGIAVLCAAVLATSGCARFDNAVSQPFTTPPEMTPGPPSTPPPPPPLPPKPFPKECPAPGVMQGCLESTSGLLMGPDGKTALVAERTTGVVKDVSVSAEPKVRTVIKVDGSGDGGLMDIALSPTYSQDRLMYAYISTPTDNRVIRIADGDVPKDLLTGIPKGAGGNTGSLLFTSPTTLVVQTGDAGNPGLAADPKSLAGKVIRIEQPTTVGQVPPTTALSGMGAGGDMCVDPADKALYITDRTPAGDRLQRLGPDGKATTVWTWPDRPGVAGCAALEGTILVNLVNTKQTVAVRLAQATGAVTGDPEVVRQDKHGHAWALAVSPDGNIWGATVNRTAGDAEKLDDVVFPLFPQGGGFPRSNADVT
;
A
#
# COMPACT_ATOMS: atom_id res chain seq x y z
N MET A 1 27.59 -61.53 -45.35
CA MET A 1 26.93 -62.84 -45.12
C MET A 1 25.63 -62.56 -44.38
N ARG A 2 24.51 -62.94 -45.07
CA ARG A 2 23.22 -63.44 -44.63
C ARG A 2 22.63 -62.72 -43.40
N ALA A 3 21.62 -61.87 -43.49
CA ALA A 3 20.19 -62.13 -43.81
C ALA A 3 19.41 -62.64 -42.56
N GLY A 4 18.39 -61.97 -42.20
CA GLY A 4 17.38 -62.39 -41.21
C GLY A 4 16.29 -61.32 -41.01
N ILE A 5 15.33 -61.31 -41.94
CA ILE A 5 14.06 -60.57 -41.86
C ILE A 5 13.13 -61.38 -40.96
N ALA A 6 12.50 -60.73 -39.98
CA ALA A 6 11.29 -61.26 -39.36
C ALA A 6 10.25 -60.14 -39.24
N VAL A 7 9.25 -60.24 -40.09
CA VAL A 7 7.98 -59.54 -40.03
C VAL A 7 7.11 -60.22 -38.98
N LEU A 8 6.53 -59.44 -38.06
CA LEU A 8 5.39 -59.89 -37.28
C LEU A 8 4.27 -58.85 -37.24
N CYS A 9 3.11 -59.30 -37.63
CA CYS A 9 1.89 -58.56 -37.89
C CYS A 9 1.27 -57.90 -36.65
N ALA A 10 0.66 -56.78 -36.91
CA ALA A 10 -0.27 -56.07 -36.10
C ALA A 10 -1.53 -56.89 -35.76
N ALA A 11 -1.96 -56.90 -34.51
CA ALA A 11 -3.31 -57.21 -34.11
C ALA A 11 -3.89 -56.00 -33.40
N VAL A 12 -4.78 -55.31 -34.10
CA VAL A 12 -5.65 -54.26 -33.54
C VAL A 12 -6.79 -54.96 -32.79
N LEU A 13 -6.83 -54.88 -31.49
CA LEU A 13 -7.98 -55.26 -30.67
C LEU A 13 -8.78 -54.01 -30.35
N ALA A 14 -9.86 -53.81 -31.08
CA ALA A 14 -10.94 -52.88 -30.72
C ALA A 14 -11.72 -53.46 -29.54
N THR A 15 -11.55 -52.89 -28.34
CA THR A 15 -12.46 -53.17 -27.20
C THR A 15 -13.60 -52.17 -27.25
N SER A 16 -14.74 -52.62 -27.77
CA SER A 16 -16.05 -51.99 -27.59
C SER A 16 -16.45 -52.15 -26.12
N GLY A 17 -16.30 -51.10 -25.31
CA GLY A 17 -16.84 -51.05 -23.96
C GLY A 17 -18.34 -50.87 -24.01
N CYS A 18 -19.12 -51.95 -23.84
CA CYS A 18 -20.54 -51.86 -23.50
C CYS A 18 -20.69 -51.40 -22.07
N ALA A 19 -21.23 -50.23 -21.89
CA ALA A 19 -21.69 -49.75 -20.59
C ALA A 19 -22.84 -50.69 -20.14
N ARG A 20 -22.60 -51.52 -19.11
CA ARG A 20 -23.66 -52.22 -18.39
C ARG A 20 -24.39 -51.19 -17.53
N PHE A 21 -25.65 -50.96 -17.86
CA PHE A 21 -26.57 -50.34 -16.92
C PHE A 21 -26.86 -51.39 -15.82
N ASP A 22 -26.30 -51.17 -14.64
CA ASP A 22 -26.74 -51.93 -13.46
C ASP A 22 -28.21 -51.63 -13.23
N ASN A 23 -28.98 -52.70 -13.03
CA ASN A 23 -30.36 -52.61 -12.57
C ASN A 23 -30.37 -52.07 -11.13
N ALA A 24 -30.22 -50.73 -11.00
CA ALA A 24 -30.50 -50.08 -9.74
C ALA A 24 -32.00 -50.27 -9.46
N VAL A 25 -32.30 -51.11 -8.50
CA VAL A 25 -33.66 -51.24 -7.94
C VAL A 25 -34.05 -49.84 -7.48
N SER A 26 -34.99 -49.22 -8.17
CA SER A 26 -35.54 -47.93 -7.78
C SER A 26 -36.15 -48.07 -6.39
N GLN A 27 -35.50 -47.45 -5.41
CA GLN A 27 -36.09 -47.34 -4.09
C GLN A 27 -37.36 -46.47 -4.20
N PRO A 28 -38.45 -46.83 -3.53
CA PRO A 28 -39.65 -46.00 -3.54
C PRO A 28 -39.31 -44.64 -2.99
N PHE A 29 -39.81 -43.62 -3.67
CA PHE A 29 -39.67 -42.22 -3.22
C PHE A 29 -40.18 -42.11 -1.78
N THR A 30 -39.30 -41.88 -0.83
CA THR A 30 -39.71 -41.41 0.49
C THR A 30 -40.29 -40.01 0.33
N THR A 31 -41.47 -39.79 0.89
CA THR A 31 -42.11 -38.46 0.94
C THR A 31 -41.10 -37.43 1.42
N PRO A 32 -40.98 -36.27 0.75
CA PRO A 32 -40.10 -35.20 1.21
C PRO A 32 -40.42 -34.85 2.67
N PRO A 33 -39.43 -34.62 3.51
CA PRO A 33 -39.69 -34.16 4.86
C PRO A 33 -40.52 -32.88 4.80
N GLU A 34 -41.60 -32.86 5.58
CA GLU A 34 -42.47 -31.68 5.73
C GLU A 34 -41.61 -30.52 6.19
N MET A 35 -41.48 -29.50 5.34
CA MET A 35 -40.70 -28.31 5.68
C MET A 35 -41.44 -27.54 6.76
N THR A 36 -40.95 -27.61 7.98
CA THR A 36 -41.38 -26.69 9.04
C THR A 36 -41.10 -25.26 8.58
N PRO A 37 -42.07 -24.32 8.65
CA PRO A 37 -41.79 -22.92 8.32
C PRO A 37 -40.64 -22.43 9.17
N GLY A 38 -39.54 -22.02 8.54
CA GLY A 38 -38.41 -21.39 9.22
C GLY A 38 -38.87 -20.10 9.89
N PRO A 39 -38.12 -19.63 10.91
CA PRO A 39 -38.39 -18.34 11.52
C PRO A 39 -38.47 -17.26 10.44
N PRO A 40 -39.33 -16.22 10.61
CA PRO A 40 -39.54 -15.21 9.60
C PRO A 40 -38.19 -14.63 9.17
N SER A 41 -37.89 -14.70 7.87
CA SER A 41 -36.70 -14.12 7.31
C SER A 41 -36.67 -12.63 7.60
N THR A 42 -35.60 -12.14 8.22
CA THR A 42 -35.34 -10.71 8.31
C THR A 42 -35.44 -10.10 6.93
N PRO A 43 -36.13 -8.96 6.80
CA PRO A 43 -36.21 -8.26 5.51
C PRO A 43 -34.80 -8.05 4.94
N PRO A 44 -34.61 -8.19 3.63
CA PRO A 44 -33.32 -7.86 3.02
C PRO A 44 -32.92 -6.44 3.40
N PRO A 45 -31.62 -6.17 3.66
CA PRO A 45 -31.19 -4.82 3.96
C PRO A 45 -31.61 -3.87 2.83
N PRO A 46 -31.99 -2.64 3.16
CA PRO A 46 -32.38 -1.68 2.13
C PRO A 46 -31.26 -1.53 1.09
N PRO A 47 -31.61 -1.33 -0.18
CA PRO A 47 -30.61 -1.14 -1.22
C PRO A 47 -29.66 0.02 -0.82
N PRO A 48 -28.36 -0.06 -1.15
CA PRO A 48 -27.43 1.00 -0.90
C PRO A 48 -27.98 2.33 -1.44
N LEU A 49 -27.89 3.38 -0.65
CA LEU A 49 -28.26 4.72 -1.11
C LEU A 49 -27.42 5.06 -2.36
N PRO A 50 -28.02 5.68 -3.39
CA PRO A 50 -27.26 6.12 -4.54
C PRO A 50 -26.08 7.01 -4.08
N PRO A 51 -24.90 6.89 -4.71
CA PRO A 51 -23.75 7.72 -4.39
C PRO A 51 -24.17 9.20 -4.42
N LYS A 52 -23.77 9.97 -3.39
CA LYS A 52 -24.00 11.42 -3.41
C LYS A 52 -23.30 11.99 -4.65
N PRO A 53 -23.95 12.89 -5.40
CA PRO A 53 -23.29 13.55 -6.52
C PRO A 53 -21.99 14.22 -6.06
N PHE A 54 -20.92 14.07 -6.86
CA PHE A 54 -19.66 14.74 -6.59
C PHE A 54 -19.87 16.26 -6.60
N PRO A 55 -19.46 16.99 -5.54
CA PRO A 55 -19.68 18.43 -5.47
C PRO A 55 -18.96 19.15 -6.61
N LYS A 56 -19.65 20.04 -7.32
CA LYS A 56 -19.10 20.84 -8.43
C LYS A 56 -17.91 21.72 -8.04
N GLU A 57 -17.69 21.90 -6.75
CA GLU A 57 -16.66 22.74 -6.15
C GLU A 57 -15.34 21.99 -5.90
N CYS A 58 -15.33 20.65 -6.05
CA CYS A 58 -14.18 19.83 -5.70
C CYS A 58 -12.95 19.96 -6.60
N PRO A 59 -13.03 20.30 -7.88
CA PRO A 59 -11.88 20.76 -8.63
C PRO A 59 -11.47 22.16 -8.15
N ALA A 60 -10.66 22.23 -7.07
CA ALA A 60 -10.14 23.49 -6.57
C ALA A 60 -8.88 23.93 -7.33
N PRO A 61 -8.66 25.24 -7.56
CA PRO A 61 -7.44 25.73 -8.16
C PRO A 61 -6.20 25.32 -7.34
N GLY A 62 -5.17 24.82 -8.01
CA GLY A 62 -3.88 24.50 -7.37
C GLY A 62 -3.79 23.14 -6.68
N VAL A 63 -4.84 22.31 -6.80
CA VAL A 63 -4.83 20.90 -6.38
C VAL A 63 -5.17 20.00 -7.57
N MET A 64 -4.74 18.75 -7.53
CA MET A 64 -5.14 17.75 -8.51
C MET A 64 -6.59 17.32 -8.25
N GLN A 65 -6.91 17.06 -7.00
CA GLN A 65 -8.22 16.59 -6.56
C GLN A 65 -8.51 17.06 -5.14
N GLY A 66 -9.76 17.39 -4.87
CA GLY A 66 -10.30 17.66 -3.53
C GLY A 66 -11.50 16.80 -3.21
N CYS A 67 -12.14 17.01 -2.06
CA CYS A 67 -13.30 16.29 -1.55
C CYS A 67 -13.07 14.76 -1.46
N LEU A 68 -11.87 14.37 -1.12
CA LEU A 68 -11.53 13.00 -0.80
C LEU A 68 -11.86 12.72 0.67
N GLU A 69 -12.00 11.47 1.04
CA GLU A 69 -11.87 11.03 2.42
C GLU A 69 -10.40 11.02 2.81
N SER A 70 -10.09 10.88 4.14
CA SER A 70 -8.70 10.87 4.60
C SER A 70 -7.84 9.90 3.83
N THR A 71 -6.81 10.43 3.19
CA THR A 71 -5.94 9.66 2.31
C THR A 71 -4.92 8.83 3.09
N SER A 72 -4.29 7.89 2.42
CA SER A 72 -3.17 7.09 2.95
C SER A 72 -2.09 6.87 1.91
N GLY A 73 -2.31 5.98 0.93
CA GLY A 73 -1.40 5.74 -0.17
C GLY A 73 -1.65 6.69 -1.35
N LEU A 74 -0.57 7.11 -2.00
CA LEU A 74 -0.58 7.97 -3.20
C LEU A 74 0.43 7.42 -4.22
N LEU A 75 -0.05 7.10 -5.43
CA LEU A 75 0.80 6.67 -6.53
C LEU A 75 0.56 7.54 -7.76
N MET A 76 1.61 8.15 -8.28
CA MET A 76 1.51 8.95 -9.50
C MET A 76 1.42 8.07 -10.74
N GLY A 77 0.55 8.45 -11.67
CA GLY A 77 0.46 7.82 -12.98
C GLY A 77 1.67 8.11 -13.86
N PRO A 78 1.90 7.29 -14.91
CA PRO A 78 3.05 7.43 -15.80
C PRO A 78 3.03 8.73 -16.62
N ASP A 79 1.88 9.41 -16.69
CA ASP A 79 1.68 10.69 -17.38
C ASP A 79 1.99 11.91 -16.48
N GLY A 80 2.28 11.70 -15.20
CA GLY A 80 2.50 12.76 -14.20
C GLY A 80 1.27 13.64 -13.90
N LYS A 81 0.10 13.31 -14.49
CA LYS A 81 -1.14 14.10 -14.42
C LYS A 81 -2.31 13.35 -13.79
N THR A 82 -2.15 12.06 -13.61
CA THR A 82 -3.09 11.15 -12.94
C THR A 82 -2.46 10.56 -11.70
N ALA A 83 -3.28 10.10 -10.77
CA ALA A 83 -2.82 9.38 -9.59
C ALA A 83 -3.84 8.33 -9.13
N LEU A 84 -3.36 7.33 -8.39
CA LEU A 84 -4.16 6.47 -7.54
C LEU A 84 -4.08 6.98 -6.11
N VAL A 85 -5.22 7.15 -5.47
CA VAL A 85 -5.32 7.57 -4.07
C VAL A 85 -6.07 6.52 -3.28
N ALA A 86 -5.49 6.08 -2.18
CA ALA A 86 -6.15 5.23 -1.20
C ALA A 86 -6.83 6.10 -0.13
N GLU A 87 -8.08 5.81 0.17
CA GLU A 87 -8.82 6.43 1.28
C GLU A 87 -8.79 5.49 2.48
N ARG A 88 -8.17 5.93 3.56
CA ARG A 88 -7.81 5.12 4.72
C ARG A 88 -9.00 4.42 5.38
N THR A 89 -10.05 5.18 5.70
CA THR A 89 -11.16 4.68 6.52
C THR A 89 -12.25 3.98 5.72
N THR A 90 -12.40 4.35 4.45
CA THR A 90 -13.41 3.78 3.55
C THR A 90 -12.92 2.56 2.77
N GLY A 91 -11.60 2.39 2.67
CA GLY A 91 -11.00 1.34 1.86
C GLY A 91 -11.16 1.54 0.35
N VAL A 92 -11.54 2.73 -0.07
CA VAL A 92 -11.72 3.06 -1.49
C VAL A 92 -10.39 3.45 -2.11
N VAL A 93 -10.10 2.91 -3.29
CA VAL A 93 -9.02 3.37 -4.16
C VAL A 93 -9.65 4.12 -5.33
N LYS A 94 -9.18 5.34 -5.58
CA LYS A 94 -9.68 6.21 -6.63
C LYS A 94 -8.61 6.54 -7.65
N ASP A 95 -9.00 6.53 -8.92
CA ASP A 95 -8.27 7.22 -9.99
C ASP A 95 -8.65 8.70 -9.93
N VAL A 96 -7.65 9.56 -9.81
CA VAL A 96 -7.82 11.01 -9.77
C VAL A 96 -6.97 11.68 -10.84
N SER A 97 -7.43 12.83 -11.30
CA SER A 97 -6.72 13.66 -12.27
C SER A 97 -7.14 15.11 -12.15
N VAL A 98 -6.35 16.01 -12.72
CA VAL A 98 -6.67 17.43 -12.73
C VAL A 98 -8.00 17.66 -13.48
N SER A 99 -8.94 18.37 -12.83
CA SER A 99 -10.22 18.83 -13.42
C SER A 99 -11.19 17.74 -13.89
N ALA A 100 -11.05 16.50 -13.40
CA ALA A 100 -12.01 15.42 -13.66
C ALA A 100 -12.58 14.87 -12.33
N GLU A 101 -13.79 14.31 -12.40
CA GLU A 101 -14.37 13.60 -11.26
C GLU A 101 -13.53 12.35 -10.94
N PRO A 102 -13.26 12.08 -9.65
CA PRO A 102 -12.53 10.87 -9.25
C PRO A 102 -13.35 9.63 -9.58
N LYS A 103 -12.69 8.60 -10.11
CA LYS A 103 -13.32 7.32 -10.42
C LYS A 103 -12.93 6.29 -9.38
N VAL A 104 -13.92 5.60 -8.82
CA VAL A 104 -13.67 4.45 -7.94
C VAL A 104 -13.07 3.32 -8.78
N ARG A 105 -11.84 2.91 -8.44
CA ARG A 105 -11.18 1.76 -9.05
C ARG A 105 -11.58 0.47 -8.35
N THR A 106 -11.51 0.46 -7.03
CA THR A 106 -11.89 -0.68 -6.20
C THR A 106 -12.27 -0.23 -4.80
N VAL A 107 -12.99 -1.09 -4.08
CA VAL A 107 -13.33 -0.93 -2.66
C VAL A 107 -12.85 -2.17 -1.92
N ILE A 108 -11.99 -1.96 -0.93
CA ILE A 108 -11.41 -3.01 -0.10
C ILE A 108 -12.10 -2.94 1.27
N LYS A 109 -12.59 -4.09 1.76
CA LYS A 109 -13.16 -4.13 3.11
C LYS A 109 -12.05 -3.98 4.14
N VAL A 110 -12.11 -2.92 4.93
CA VAL A 110 -11.13 -2.59 5.97
C VAL A 110 -11.81 -2.32 7.30
N ASP A 111 -11.02 -2.37 8.39
CA ASP A 111 -11.39 -1.85 9.70
C ASP A 111 -10.58 -0.57 9.96
N GLY A 112 -11.25 0.57 9.85
CA GLY A 112 -10.65 1.90 10.07
C GLY A 112 -10.54 2.30 11.54
N SER A 113 -10.80 1.40 12.51
CA SER A 113 -10.70 1.71 13.93
C SER A 113 -9.26 2.00 14.36
N GLY A 114 -9.11 2.87 15.34
CA GLY A 114 -7.81 3.38 15.75
C GLY A 114 -7.15 4.18 14.62
N ASP A 115 -5.91 3.89 14.35
CA ASP A 115 -5.15 4.43 13.21
C ASP A 115 -5.04 3.44 12.03
N GLY A 116 -5.89 2.40 12.01
CA GLY A 116 -5.94 1.38 10.95
C GLY A 116 -6.74 1.80 9.72
N GLY A 117 -6.96 0.85 8.82
CA GLY A 117 -7.73 1.03 7.58
C GLY A 117 -6.98 0.52 6.34
N LEU A 118 -7.19 1.15 5.20
CA LEU A 118 -6.34 1.00 4.01
C LEU A 118 -5.14 1.93 4.17
N MET A 119 -3.98 1.37 4.48
CA MET A 119 -2.84 2.17 4.91
C MET A 119 -1.94 2.59 3.75
N ASP A 120 -1.79 1.72 2.77
CA ASP A 120 -0.96 2.02 1.60
C ASP A 120 -1.28 1.09 0.43
N ILE A 121 -0.86 1.49 -0.78
CA ILE A 121 -1.02 0.73 -2.02
C ILE A 121 0.27 0.78 -2.84
N ALA A 122 0.55 -0.30 -3.58
CA ALA A 122 1.59 -0.33 -4.61
C ALA A 122 1.10 -1.09 -5.84
N LEU A 123 1.53 -0.66 -7.02
CA LEU A 123 1.31 -1.42 -8.25
C LEU A 123 2.44 -2.42 -8.47
N SER A 124 2.11 -3.56 -9.05
CA SER A 124 3.12 -4.48 -9.57
C SER A 124 4.07 -3.76 -10.53
N PRO A 125 5.38 -4.03 -10.51
CA PRO A 125 6.29 -3.53 -11.53
C PRO A 125 5.90 -3.92 -12.97
N THR A 126 5.11 -4.98 -13.11
CA THR A 126 4.53 -5.47 -14.36
C THR A 126 3.03 -5.19 -14.48
N TYR A 127 2.54 -4.15 -13.83
CA TYR A 127 1.10 -3.83 -13.76
C TYR A 127 0.42 -3.73 -15.13
N SER A 128 1.13 -3.27 -16.16
CA SER A 128 0.59 -3.22 -17.52
C SER A 128 0.22 -4.61 -18.07
N GLN A 129 0.83 -5.67 -17.53
CA GLN A 129 0.64 -7.06 -17.95
C GLN A 129 -0.26 -7.84 -16.99
N ASP A 130 0.00 -7.73 -15.67
CA ASP A 130 -0.63 -8.57 -14.64
C ASP A 130 -1.80 -7.90 -13.92
N ARG A 131 -1.92 -6.56 -14.02
CA ARG A 131 -2.95 -5.75 -13.36
C ARG A 131 -3.00 -5.94 -11.84
N LEU A 132 -1.89 -6.35 -11.22
CA LEU A 132 -1.83 -6.58 -9.79
C LEU A 132 -1.55 -5.28 -9.03
N MET A 133 -2.40 -5.01 -8.05
CA MET A 133 -2.21 -4.02 -7.00
C MET A 133 -2.02 -4.73 -5.66
N TYR A 134 -1.15 -4.19 -4.83
CA TYR A 134 -0.90 -4.64 -3.46
C TYR A 134 -1.41 -3.58 -2.50
N ALA A 135 -1.90 -4.00 -1.34
CA ALA A 135 -2.37 -3.08 -0.32
C ALA A 135 -2.03 -3.58 1.08
N TYR A 136 -1.65 -2.65 1.96
CA TYR A 136 -1.57 -2.89 3.39
C TYR A 136 -2.88 -2.45 4.03
N ILE A 137 -3.55 -3.38 4.71
CA ILE A 137 -4.88 -3.14 5.29
C ILE A 137 -4.96 -3.60 6.75
N SER A 138 -5.85 -2.96 7.49
CA SER A 138 -6.32 -3.45 8.78
C SER A 138 -7.65 -4.19 8.62
N THR A 139 -7.78 -5.33 9.27
CA THR A 139 -9.02 -6.09 9.44
C THR A 139 -9.47 -6.03 10.91
N PRO A 140 -10.61 -6.57 11.31
CA PRO A 140 -10.98 -6.64 12.72
C PRO A 140 -9.99 -7.42 13.59
N THR A 141 -9.20 -8.33 13.04
CA THR A 141 -8.36 -9.27 13.78
C THR A 141 -6.87 -9.04 13.64
N ASP A 142 -6.42 -8.52 12.51
CA ASP A 142 -5.00 -8.32 12.20
C ASP A 142 -4.79 -7.19 11.20
N ASN A 143 -3.54 -6.79 11.03
CA ASN A 143 -3.11 -6.08 9.82
C ASN A 143 -2.56 -7.11 8.83
N ARG A 144 -2.68 -6.83 7.52
CA ARG A 144 -2.20 -7.74 6.48
C ARG A 144 -1.85 -7.05 5.17
N VAL A 145 -1.07 -7.76 4.37
CA VAL A 145 -0.86 -7.40 2.96
C VAL A 145 -1.72 -8.29 2.10
N ILE A 146 -2.43 -7.68 1.17
CA ILE A 146 -3.25 -8.35 0.16
C ILE A 146 -2.76 -7.99 -1.24
N ARG A 147 -3.16 -8.80 -2.22
CA ARG A 147 -3.03 -8.48 -3.65
C ARG A 147 -4.38 -8.58 -4.33
N ILE A 148 -4.60 -7.74 -5.31
CA ILE A 148 -5.85 -7.65 -6.07
C ILE A 148 -5.51 -7.48 -7.54
N ALA A 149 -6.09 -8.31 -8.42
CA ALA A 149 -6.15 -8.03 -9.85
C ALA A 149 -7.40 -7.20 -10.15
N ASP A 150 -7.38 -6.42 -11.21
CA ASP A 150 -8.53 -5.60 -11.63
C ASP A 150 -9.78 -6.48 -11.77
N GLY A 151 -10.85 -6.17 -11.01
CA GLY A 151 -12.12 -6.88 -11.03
C GLY A 151 -12.14 -8.23 -10.29
N ASP A 152 -11.06 -8.62 -9.61
CA ASP A 152 -10.95 -9.88 -8.86
C ASP A 152 -11.17 -9.67 -7.35
N VAL A 153 -11.32 -10.76 -6.63
CA VAL A 153 -11.39 -10.78 -5.16
C VAL A 153 -9.99 -10.65 -4.56
N PRO A 154 -9.82 -9.82 -3.51
CA PRO A 154 -8.54 -9.72 -2.81
C PRO A 154 -8.02 -11.08 -2.31
N LYS A 155 -6.73 -11.32 -2.47
CA LYS A 155 -6.03 -12.52 -1.98
C LYS A 155 -4.98 -12.14 -0.95
N ASP A 156 -4.98 -12.84 0.18
CA ASP A 156 -3.98 -12.62 1.22
C ASP A 156 -2.57 -12.96 0.71
N LEU A 157 -1.60 -12.12 1.04
CA LEU A 157 -0.19 -12.34 0.76
C LEU A 157 0.63 -12.52 2.05
N LEU A 158 0.40 -11.66 3.04
CA LEU A 158 0.99 -11.74 4.36
C LEU A 158 -0.08 -11.43 5.40
N THR A 159 -0.32 -12.34 6.34
CA THR A 159 -1.35 -12.22 7.39
C THR A 159 -0.75 -12.32 8.78
N GLY A 160 -1.54 -12.02 9.82
CA GLY A 160 -1.11 -12.19 11.20
C GLY A 160 -0.15 -11.10 11.68
N ILE A 161 -0.09 -9.95 11.00
CA ILE A 161 0.59 -8.77 11.54
C ILE A 161 -0.28 -8.26 12.71
N PRO A 162 0.27 -8.16 13.93
CA PRO A 162 -0.50 -7.73 15.07
C PRO A 162 -1.21 -6.41 14.87
N LYS A 163 -2.45 -6.31 15.37
CA LYS A 163 -3.27 -5.11 15.39
C LYS A 163 -3.50 -4.65 16.82
N GLY A 164 -3.38 -3.35 17.06
CA GLY A 164 -3.63 -2.70 18.35
C GLY A 164 -4.69 -1.62 18.29
N ALA A 165 -4.90 -0.94 19.41
CA ALA A 165 -5.71 0.28 19.47
C ALA A 165 -5.05 1.46 18.72
N GLY A 166 -3.75 1.36 18.44
CA GLY A 166 -2.93 2.26 17.63
C GLY A 166 -1.67 1.54 17.20
N GLY A 167 -0.80 2.21 16.42
CA GLY A 167 0.41 1.62 15.87
C GLY A 167 0.13 0.60 14.75
N ASN A 168 -0.98 0.78 14.02
CA ASN A 168 -1.39 -0.08 12.90
C ASN A 168 -0.89 0.44 11.54
N THR A 169 -0.16 1.53 11.54
CA THR A 169 0.39 2.12 10.32
C THR A 169 1.29 1.10 9.61
N GLY A 170 1.22 1.11 8.30
CA GLY A 170 2.10 0.31 7.47
C GLY A 170 2.22 0.91 6.08
N SER A 171 3.33 0.67 5.44
CA SER A 171 3.55 1.05 4.05
C SER A 171 4.18 -0.09 3.27
N LEU A 172 4.11 -0.03 1.94
CA LEU A 172 4.66 -1.05 1.07
C LEU A 172 5.12 -0.46 -0.26
N LEU A 173 6.26 -0.94 -0.73
CA LEU A 173 6.78 -0.55 -2.04
C LEU A 173 7.64 -1.67 -2.65
N PHE A 174 7.80 -1.63 -3.97
CA PHE A 174 8.73 -2.51 -4.67
C PHE A 174 10.13 -1.89 -4.70
N THR A 175 11.12 -2.60 -4.16
CA THR A 175 12.55 -2.22 -4.27
C THR A 175 13.23 -2.84 -5.48
N SER A 176 12.61 -3.88 -6.04
CA SER A 176 13.01 -4.53 -7.29
C SER A 176 11.78 -5.10 -8.00
N PRO A 177 11.87 -5.54 -9.26
CA PRO A 177 10.74 -6.19 -9.93
C PRO A 177 10.17 -7.41 -9.21
N THR A 178 10.94 -8.03 -8.31
CA THR A 178 10.56 -9.26 -7.62
C THR A 178 10.52 -9.14 -6.10
N THR A 179 10.84 -7.98 -5.52
CA THR A 179 10.91 -7.80 -4.07
C THR A 179 9.95 -6.70 -3.62
N LEU A 180 8.91 -7.08 -2.90
CA LEU A 180 8.03 -6.17 -2.17
C LEU A 180 8.58 -5.99 -0.74
N VAL A 181 8.75 -4.75 -0.31
CA VAL A 181 9.12 -4.41 1.07
C VAL A 181 7.92 -3.82 1.78
N VAL A 182 7.71 -4.25 3.03
CA VAL A 182 6.58 -3.87 3.87
C VAL A 182 7.11 -3.35 5.21
N GLN A 183 6.74 -2.13 5.59
CA GLN A 183 6.91 -1.63 6.94
C GLN A 183 5.63 -1.91 7.74
N THR A 184 5.78 -2.36 8.99
CA THR A 184 4.67 -2.62 9.92
C THR A 184 4.84 -1.79 11.18
N GLY A 185 3.76 -1.26 11.71
CA GLY A 185 3.74 -0.61 13.01
C GLY A 185 3.84 -1.63 14.16
N ASP A 186 4.11 -1.15 15.36
CA ASP A 186 4.31 -1.96 16.58
C ASP A 186 3.01 -2.38 17.28
N ALA A 187 1.84 -2.07 16.69
CA ALA A 187 0.52 -2.29 17.30
C ALA A 187 0.37 -1.63 18.68
N GLY A 188 1.09 -0.53 18.92
CA GLY A 188 1.13 0.16 20.21
C GLY A 188 1.86 -0.60 21.32
N ASN A 189 2.62 -1.63 20.96
CA ASN A 189 3.38 -2.45 21.90
C ASN A 189 4.85 -2.63 21.44
N PRO A 190 5.79 -1.81 21.92
CA PRO A 190 7.19 -1.90 21.54
C PRO A 190 7.84 -3.27 21.85
N GLY A 191 7.27 -4.05 22.78
CA GLY A 191 7.72 -5.40 23.07
C GLY A 191 7.55 -6.35 21.88
N LEU A 192 6.48 -6.19 21.10
CA LEU A 192 6.27 -6.95 19.87
C LEU A 192 7.27 -6.56 18.78
N ALA A 193 7.68 -5.30 18.73
CA ALA A 193 8.69 -4.85 17.79
C ALA A 193 10.06 -5.47 18.05
N ALA A 194 10.38 -5.79 19.28
CA ALA A 194 11.60 -6.48 19.68
C ALA A 194 11.53 -8.02 19.52
N ASP A 195 10.33 -8.60 19.55
CA ASP A 195 10.15 -10.06 19.43
C ASP A 195 10.44 -10.52 17.98
N PRO A 196 11.42 -11.40 17.74
CA PRO A 196 11.74 -11.90 16.40
C PRO A 196 10.65 -12.78 15.79
N LYS A 197 9.70 -13.28 16.59
CA LYS A 197 8.57 -14.08 16.12
C LYS A 197 7.35 -13.22 15.72
N SER A 198 7.32 -11.97 16.14
CA SER A 198 6.26 -11.03 15.80
C SER A 198 6.51 -10.35 14.47
N LEU A 199 5.46 -10.10 13.70
CA LEU A 199 5.49 -9.29 12.49
C LEU A 199 5.24 -7.79 12.77
N ALA A 200 4.98 -7.40 14.03
CA ALA A 200 4.82 -6.00 14.41
C ALA A 200 6.17 -5.28 14.53
N GLY A 201 6.22 -4.02 14.12
CA GLY A 201 7.41 -3.19 14.23
C GLY A 201 8.60 -3.69 13.42
N LYS A 202 8.36 -4.06 12.17
CA LYS A 202 9.35 -4.66 11.25
C LYS A 202 9.39 -3.95 9.91
N VAL A 203 10.53 -4.12 9.23
CA VAL A 203 10.62 -4.02 7.78
C VAL A 203 10.81 -5.43 7.23
N ILE A 204 9.88 -5.85 6.41
CA ILE A 204 9.75 -7.25 5.93
C ILE A 204 9.96 -7.26 4.42
N ARG A 205 10.75 -8.21 3.91
CA ARG A 205 10.89 -8.47 2.47
C ARG A 205 10.07 -9.68 2.08
N ILE A 206 9.32 -9.55 1.00
CA ILE A 206 8.53 -10.62 0.39
C ILE A 206 9.06 -10.80 -1.03
N GLU A 207 9.72 -11.91 -1.26
CA GLU A 207 10.24 -12.25 -2.59
C GLU A 207 9.15 -12.88 -3.44
N GLN A 208 9.12 -12.53 -4.74
CA GLN A 208 8.15 -13.05 -5.71
C GLN A 208 6.69 -12.98 -5.21
N PRO A 209 6.19 -11.79 -4.88
CA PRO A 209 4.89 -11.63 -4.20
C PRO A 209 3.69 -12.02 -5.09
N THR A 210 3.91 -12.41 -6.34
CA THR A 210 2.88 -12.91 -7.24
C THR A 210 2.39 -14.31 -6.91
N THR A 211 3.18 -15.09 -6.15
CA THR A 211 2.89 -16.48 -5.83
C THR A 211 2.75 -16.66 -4.33
N VAL A 212 1.54 -17.02 -3.87
CA VAL A 212 1.23 -17.19 -2.44
C VAL A 212 2.07 -18.29 -1.83
N GLY A 213 2.78 -18.00 -0.73
CA GLY A 213 3.34 -18.99 0.18
C GLY A 213 4.57 -19.76 -0.32
N GLN A 214 5.19 -19.35 -1.44
CA GLN A 214 6.35 -20.09 -1.96
C GLN A 214 7.66 -19.69 -1.32
N VAL A 215 7.84 -18.42 -0.94
CA VAL A 215 9.04 -17.95 -0.25
C VAL A 215 8.60 -17.30 1.06
N PRO A 216 9.08 -17.81 2.23
CA PRO A 216 8.78 -17.17 3.49
C PRO A 216 9.29 -15.72 3.53
N PRO A 217 8.52 -14.78 4.08
CA PRO A 217 8.98 -13.41 4.25
C PRO A 217 10.19 -13.34 5.19
N THR A 218 11.10 -12.42 4.93
CA THR A 218 12.30 -12.20 5.75
C THR A 218 12.27 -10.84 6.41
N THR A 219 12.68 -10.77 7.68
CA THR A 219 12.80 -9.50 8.40
C THR A 219 14.13 -8.84 8.04
N ALA A 220 14.06 -7.64 7.44
CA ALA A 220 15.23 -6.82 7.11
C ALA A 220 15.62 -5.89 8.27
N LEU A 221 14.64 -5.41 9.04
CA LEU A 221 14.85 -4.51 10.19
C LEU A 221 13.78 -4.77 11.25
N SER A 222 14.16 -4.69 12.52
CA SER A 222 13.26 -4.80 13.67
C SER A 222 13.33 -3.56 14.55
N GLY A 223 12.39 -3.43 15.49
CA GLY A 223 12.37 -2.32 16.43
C GLY A 223 11.82 -1.03 15.81
N MET A 224 10.95 -1.15 14.81
CA MET A 224 10.13 -0.02 14.35
C MET A 224 9.08 0.30 15.42
N GLY A 225 8.68 1.56 15.50
CA GLY A 225 7.60 2.01 16.38
C GLY A 225 6.24 1.94 15.70
N ALA A 226 5.44 2.99 15.85
CA ALA A 226 4.09 3.05 15.26
C ALA A 226 4.12 3.11 13.71
N GLY A 227 5.30 3.11 13.09
CA GLY A 227 5.50 3.16 11.66
C GLY A 227 5.40 4.58 11.08
N GLY A 228 5.47 4.66 9.79
CA GLY A 228 5.40 5.87 8.98
C GLY A 228 5.24 5.47 7.53
N ASP A 229 6.25 5.78 6.71
CA ASP A 229 6.28 5.48 5.29
C ASP A 229 7.69 5.11 4.83
N MET A 230 7.81 4.65 3.60
CA MET A 230 9.08 4.28 2.98
C MET A 230 9.21 4.93 1.60
N CYS A 231 10.44 5.33 1.26
CA CYS A 231 10.79 5.79 -0.08
C CYS A 231 12.20 5.31 -0.48
N VAL A 232 12.44 5.18 -1.77
CA VAL A 232 13.75 4.76 -2.31
C VAL A 232 14.36 5.90 -3.09
N ASP A 233 15.61 6.25 -2.79
CA ASP A 233 16.37 7.17 -3.64
C ASP A 233 16.88 6.39 -4.86
N PRO A 234 16.48 6.79 -6.08
CA PRO A 234 16.91 6.12 -7.30
C PRO A 234 18.44 6.21 -7.53
N ALA A 235 19.13 7.15 -6.90
CA ALA A 235 20.56 7.35 -7.08
C ALA A 235 21.39 6.30 -6.34
N ASP A 236 21.13 6.07 -5.05
CA ASP A 236 21.89 5.14 -4.20
C ASP A 236 21.17 3.82 -3.91
N LYS A 237 19.91 3.68 -4.36
CA LYS A 237 19.03 2.53 -4.13
C LYS A 237 18.80 2.20 -2.65
N ALA A 238 19.10 3.13 -1.75
CA ALA A 238 18.81 2.97 -0.34
C ALA A 238 17.32 3.18 -0.07
N LEU A 239 16.82 2.42 0.89
CA LEU A 239 15.47 2.58 1.41
C LEU A 239 15.51 3.56 2.60
N TYR A 240 14.76 4.64 2.50
CA TYR A 240 14.53 5.59 3.58
C TYR A 240 13.20 5.28 4.24
N ILE A 241 13.17 5.34 5.57
CA ILE A 241 12.07 4.85 6.39
C ILE A 241 11.77 5.90 7.45
N THR A 242 10.58 6.46 7.42
CA THR A 242 10.08 7.29 8.52
C THR A 242 9.45 6.41 9.59
N ASP A 243 9.67 6.74 10.85
CA ASP A 243 9.22 5.91 11.97
C ASP A 243 8.95 6.74 13.22
N ARG A 244 7.83 6.46 13.88
CA ARG A 244 7.38 7.15 15.09
C ARG A 244 7.59 6.26 16.31
N THR A 245 8.53 6.63 17.18
CA THR A 245 8.82 5.86 18.40
C THR A 245 8.51 6.68 19.66
N PRO A 246 8.34 6.05 20.81
CA PRO A 246 8.18 6.79 22.07
C PRO A 246 9.36 7.71 22.41
N ALA A 247 10.57 7.38 21.94
CA ALA A 247 11.79 8.15 22.19
C ALA A 247 11.97 9.34 21.22
N GLY A 248 11.26 9.36 20.11
CA GLY A 248 11.33 10.40 19.08
C GLY A 248 10.92 9.85 17.73
N ASP A 249 10.51 10.73 16.85
CA ASP A 249 10.31 10.40 15.45
C ASP A 249 11.66 10.35 14.75
N ARG A 250 11.83 9.49 13.74
CA ARG A 250 13.11 9.31 13.09
C ARG A 250 13.00 9.05 11.59
N LEU A 251 14.03 9.42 10.87
CA LEU A 251 14.30 8.98 9.52
C LEU A 251 15.47 7.99 9.58
N GLN A 252 15.27 6.80 9.05
CA GLN A 252 16.30 5.77 8.96
C GLN A 252 16.65 5.50 7.49
N ARG A 253 17.87 5.05 7.25
CA ARG A 253 18.35 4.56 5.96
C ARG A 253 18.71 3.09 6.09
N LEU A 254 18.15 2.26 5.24
CA LEU A 254 18.55 0.86 5.05
C LEU A 254 19.28 0.76 3.71
N GLY A 255 20.59 0.59 3.77
CA GLY A 255 21.41 0.49 2.58
C GLY A 255 21.21 -0.82 1.82
N PRO A 256 21.64 -0.90 0.55
CA PRO A 256 21.63 -2.14 -0.22
C PRO A 256 22.45 -3.26 0.43
N ASP A 257 23.43 -2.93 1.28
CA ASP A 257 24.23 -3.84 2.07
C ASP A 257 23.50 -4.41 3.31
N GLY A 258 22.26 -4.01 3.51
CA GLY A 258 21.42 -4.42 4.64
C GLY A 258 21.73 -3.69 5.96
N LYS A 259 22.62 -2.69 5.94
CA LYS A 259 22.92 -1.90 7.14
C LYS A 259 21.90 -0.78 7.32
N ALA A 260 21.34 -0.72 8.52
CA ALA A 260 20.44 0.35 8.93
C ALA A 260 21.20 1.42 9.71
N THR A 261 20.95 2.70 9.41
CA THR A 261 21.49 3.86 10.12
C THR A 261 20.38 4.87 10.36
N THR A 262 20.42 5.56 11.50
CA THR A 262 19.55 6.71 11.74
C THR A 262 20.14 7.92 11.01
N VAL A 263 19.34 8.51 10.12
CA VAL A 263 19.67 9.70 9.36
C VAL A 263 19.38 10.95 10.18
N TRP A 264 18.16 11.01 10.76
CA TRP A 264 17.73 12.13 11.58
C TRP A 264 16.76 11.68 12.67
N THR A 265 16.73 12.41 13.78
CA THR A 265 15.77 12.17 14.88
C THR A 265 15.12 13.50 15.27
N TRP A 266 13.80 13.49 15.42
CA TRP A 266 13.00 14.58 15.96
C TRP A 266 12.51 14.20 17.37
N PRO A 267 13.16 14.72 18.45
CA PRO A 267 12.78 14.41 19.85
C PRO A 267 11.39 14.94 20.20
N ASP A 268 10.96 16.01 19.56
CA ASP A 268 9.68 16.69 19.73
C ASP A 268 8.50 15.96 19.09
N ARG A 269 8.75 14.86 18.34
CA ARG A 269 7.75 13.98 17.76
C ARG A 269 6.70 14.69 16.89
N PRO A 270 7.12 15.36 15.82
CA PRO A 270 6.23 16.13 14.94
C PRO A 270 5.29 15.27 14.10
N GLY A 271 5.31 13.95 14.25
CA GLY A 271 4.46 13.01 13.50
C GLY A 271 4.99 12.76 12.09
N VAL A 272 6.19 12.16 11.98
CA VAL A 272 6.72 11.81 10.65
C VAL A 272 5.80 10.83 9.92
N ALA A 273 5.61 11.07 8.62
CA ALA A 273 4.73 10.28 7.76
C ALA A 273 5.39 10.05 6.40
N GLY A 274 4.69 10.35 5.30
CA GLY A 274 5.15 10.15 3.94
C GLY A 274 6.53 10.70 3.66
N CYS A 275 7.32 9.97 2.88
CA CYS A 275 8.60 10.44 2.38
C CYS A 275 8.70 10.34 0.86
N ALA A 276 9.55 11.19 0.28
CA ALA A 276 9.97 11.13 -1.11
C ALA A 276 11.48 11.37 -1.19
N ALA A 277 12.18 10.56 -1.96
CA ALA A 277 13.63 10.61 -2.05
C ALA A 277 14.09 10.80 -3.50
N LEU A 278 14.99 11.75 -3.72
CA LEU A 278 15.58 12.00 -5.01
C LEU A 278 16.96 12.69 -4.86
N GLU A 279 17.97 12.13 -5.49
CA GLU A 279 19.31 12.75 -5.60
C GLU A 279 19.92 13.19 -4.24
N GLY A 280 19.76 12.35 -3.21
CA GLY A 280 20.29 12.66 -1.86
C GLY A 280 19.48 13.68 -1.07
N THR A 281 18.30 14.07 -1.53
CA THR A 281 17.35 14.88 -0.76
C THR A 281 16.16 14.02 -0.38
N ILE A 282 15.87 13.96 0.93
CA ILE A 282 14.73 13.21 1.46
C ILE A 282 13.70 14.21 1.98
N LEU A 283 12.55 14.25 1.34
CA LEU A 283 11.41 15.02 1.84
C LEU A 283 10.63 14.17 2.83
N VAL A 284 10.21 14.77 3.94
CA VAL A 284 9.45 14.11 5.00
C VAL A 284 8.28 15.00 5.41
N ASN A 285 7.08 14.43 5.43
CA ASN A 285 5.93 15.09 6.01
C ASN A 285 5.94 14.98 7.54
N LEU A 286 5.70 16.11 8.19
CA LEU A 286 5.54 16.26 9.63
C LEU A 286 4.07 16.61 9.90
N VAL A 287 3.24 15.60 10.16
CA VAL A 287 1.78 15.73 10.15
C VAL A 287 1.29 16.68 11.24
N ASN A 288 1.84 16.55 12.47
CA ASN A 288 1.36 17.32 13.62
C ASN A 288 1.70 18.82 13.50
N THR A 289 2.79 19.15 12.83
CA THR A 289 3.24 20.54 12.62
C THR A 289 2.83 21.10 11.26
N LYS A 290 2.11 20.30 10.44
CA LYS A 290 1.64 20.68 9.08
C LYS A 290 2.79 21.13 8.17
N GLN A 291 3.95 20.51 8.30
CA GLN A 291 5.16 20.83 7.57
C GLN A 291 5.55 19.71 6.61
N THR A 292 6.32 20.07 5.59
CA THR A 292 7.19 19.15 4.86
C THR A 292 8.61 19.70 4.96
N VAL A 293 9.55 18.85 5.34
CA VAL A 293 10.95 19.22 5.49
C VAL A 293 11.83 18.48 4.49
N ALA A 294 12.93 19.09 4.08
CA ALA A 294 13.98 18.49 3.27
C ALA A 294 15.17 18.13 4.16
N VAL A 295 15.53 16.87 4.23
CA VAL A 295 16.77 16.35 4.82
C VAL A 295 17.76 16.12 3.68
N ARG A 296 18.86 16.88 3.66
CA ARG A 296 19.86 16.81 2.59
C ARG A 296 21.03 15.94 3.00
N LEU A 297 21.48 15.10 2.09
CA LEU A 297 22.60 14.17 2.30
C LEU A 297 23.74 14.49 1.34
N ALA A 298 24.95 14.39 1.83
CA ALA A 298 26.14 14.42 0.99
C ALA A 298 26.18 13.14 0.13
N GLN A 299 26.19 13.28 -1.19
CA GLN A 299 26.14 12.16 -2.13
C GLN A 299 27.28 11.14 -1.90
N ALA A 300 28.47 11.60 -1.56
CA ALA A 300 29.62 10.71 -1.37
C ALA A 300 29.55 9.85 -0.09
N THR A 301 28.90 10.34 0.97
CA THR A 301 28.95 9.72 2.31
C THR A 301 27.57 9.31 2.84
N GLY A 302 26.49 9.85 2.29
CA GLY A 302 25.14 9.73 2.84
C GLY A 302 24.96 10.43 4.20
N ALA A 303 25.92 11.26 4.60
CA ALA A 303 25.83 12.04 5.85
C ALA A 303 24.92 13.25 5.67
N VAL A 304 24.19 13.62 6.72
CA VAL A 304 23.36 14.83 6.73
C VAL A 304 24.22 16.06 6.63
N THR A 305 23.86 17.01 5.76
CA THR A 305 24.66 18.22 5.48
C THR A 305 24.24 19.44 6.30
N GLY A 306 23.17 19.34 7.07
CA GLY A 306 22.63 20.42 7.91
C GLY A 306 21.28 20.04 8.51
N ASP A 307 20.68 20.96 9.26
CA ASP A 307 19.34 20.77 9.83
C ASP A 307 18.28 20.62 8.72
N PRO A 308 17.18 19.85 8.95
CA PRO A 308 16.09 19.77 8.02
C PRO A 308 15.47 21.13 7.70
N GLU A 309 15.37 21.45 6.42
CA GLU A 309 14.83 22.71 5.92
C GLU A 309 13.32 22.60 5.70
N VAL A 310 12.52 23.54 6.23
CA VAL A 310 11.08 23.58 5.96
C VAL A 310 10.84 24.06 4.54
N VAL A 311 10.31 23.18 3.67
CA VAL A 311 9.97 23.48 2.27
C VAL A 311 8.48 23.74 2.05
N ARG A 312 7.62 23.32 3.01
CA ARG A 312 6.19 23.62 3.04
C ARG A 312 5.74 23.84 4.49
N GLN A 313 4.97 24.89 4.72
CA GLN A 313 4.39 25.22 6.00
C GLN A 313 2.88 25.47 5.85
N ASP A 314 2.06 24.72 6.58
CA ASP A 314 0.60 24.86 6.77
C ASP A 314 -0.26 24.99 5.50
N LYS A 315 0.33 25.00 4.32
CA LYS A 315 -0.41 24.99 3.07
C LYS A 315 -1.04 23.62 2.87
N HIS A 316 -2.35 23.55 2.72
CA HIS A 316 -3.16 22.34 2.63
C HIS A 316 -3.25 21.49 3.92
N GLY A 317 -2.75 21.97 5.07
CA GLY A 317 -2.91 21.29 6.37
C GLY A 317 -2.01 20.06 6.55
N HIS A 318 -2.57 19.00 7.13
CA HIS A 318 -1.89 17.77 7.53
C HIS A 318 -1.61 16.87 6.32
N ALA A 319 -0.42 16.97 5.73
CA ALA A 319 0.00 16.08 4.66
C ALA A 319 0.46 14.74 5.23
N TRP A 320 -0.03 13.65 4.63
CA TRP A 320 0.36 12.28 4.98
C TRP A 320 1.27 11.67 3.93
N ALA A 321 0.78 11.40 2.73
CA ALA A 321 1.54 10.77 1.67
C ALA A 321 2.39 11.77 0.88
N LEU A 322 3.51 11.29 0.33
CA LEU A 322 4.31 11.93 -0.72
C LEU A 322 4.54 10.93 -1.84
N ALA A 323 4.52 11.43 -3.07
CA ALA A 323 4.84 10.64 -4.26
C ALA A 323 5.65 11.46 -5.26
N VAL A 324 6.62 10.82 -5.91
CA VAL A 324 7.38 11.40 -7.02
C VAL A 324 6.74 10.97 -8.33
N SER A 325 6.40 11.91 -9.18
CA SER A 325 5.93 11.61 -10.54
C SER A 325 7.12 11.36 -11.48
N PRO A 326 6.89 10.71 -12.64
CA PRO A 326 7.97 10.39 -13.59
C PRO A 326 8.72 11.61 -14.13
N ASP A 327 8.11 12.78 -14.12
CA ASP A 327 8.72 14.06 -14.50
C ASP A 327 9.48 14.76 -13.35
N GLY A 328 9.61 14.09 -12.18
CA GLY A 328 10.34 14.59 -11.01
C GLY A 328 9.53 15.55 -10.14
N ASN A 329 8.27 15.82 -10.44
CA ASN A 329 7.43 16.63 -9.56
C ASN A 329 6.98 15.84 -8.34
N ILE A 330 6.83 16.54 -7.20
CA ILE A 330 6.41 15.94 -5.94
C ILE A 330 4.96 16.28 -5.68
N TRP A 331 4.19 15.26 -5.32
CA TRP A 331 2.80 15.36 -4.97
C TRP A 331 2.58 14.90 -3.53
N GLY A 332 1.65 15.57 -2.84
CA GLY A 332 1.24 15.22 -1.48
C GLY A 332 -0.25 14.94 -1.42
N ALA A 333 -0.66 14.21 -0.38
CA ALA A 333 -2.07 13.98 -0.06
C ALA A 333 -2.32 14.18 1.44
N THR A 334 -3.49 14.73 1.80
CA THR A 334 -3.81 15.18 3.17
C THR A 334 -4.67 14.20 3.96
N VAL A 335 -4.68 14.39 5.29
CA VAL A 335 -5.49 13.65 6.27
C VAL A 335 -6.25 14.59 7.21
N ASN A 336 -6.64 15.76 6.75
CA ASN A 336 -7.26 16.80 7.56
C ASN A 336 -8.53 16.31 8.25
N ARG A 337 -9.34 15.46 7.59
CA ARG A 337 -10.58 14.89 8.17
C ARG A 337 -10.29 14.05 9.40
N THR A 338 -9.27 13.21 9.37
CA THR A 338 -8.90 12.39 10.54
C THR A 338 -8.07 13.16 11.55
N ALA A 339 -7.41 14.25 11.16
CA ALA A 339 -6.75 15.17 12.08
C ALA A 339 -7.73 16.07 12.84
N GLY A 340 -8.97 16.20 12.38
CA GLY A 340 -10.04 16.93 13.06
C GLY A 340 -10.16 18.40 12.71
N ASP A 341 -9.46 18.89 11.68
CA ASP A 341 -9.50 20.28 11.22
C ASP A 341 -9.72 20.42 9.69
N ALA A 342 -10.55 19.51 9.14
CA ALA A 342 -10.90 19.51 7.73
C ALA A 342 -11.67 20.76 7.30
N GLU A 343 -11.25 21.34 6.19
CA GLU A 343 -11.99 22.37 5.46
C GLU A 343 -12.97 21.76 4.46
N LYS A 344 -13.76 22.62 3.80
CA LYS A 344 -14.86 22.20 2.90
C LYS A 344 -14.40 21.29 1.75
N LEU A 345 -13.19 21.50 1.22
CA LEU A 345 -12.65 20.78 0.06
C LEU A 345 -11.69 19.64 0.42
N ASP A 346 -11.47 19.40 1.72
CA ASP A 346 -10.58 18.36 2.17
C ASP A 346 -11.19 16.95 2.01
N ASP A 347 -10.39 15.91 1.90
CA ASP A 347 -8.94 15.93 1.80
C ASP A 347 -8.52 16.15 0.34
N VAL A 348 -7.26 16.55 0.11
CA VAL A 348 -6.78 16.96 -1.22
C VAL A 348 -5.51 16.22 -1.64
N VAL A 349 -5.35 16.09 -2.98
CA VAL A 349 -4.05 15.79 -3.62
C VAL A 349 -3.52 17.06 -4.23
N PHE A 350 -2.30 17.44 -3.87
CA PHE A 350 -1.71 18.73 -4.23
C PHE A 350 -0.26 18.61 -4.71
N PRO A 351 0.20 19.50 -5.61
CA PRO A 351 1.61 19.59 -5.95
C PRO A 351 2.36 20.25 -4.79
N LEU A 352 3.45 19.64 -4.34
CA LEU A 352 4.25 20.20 -3.24
C LEU A 352 4.86 21.56 -3.65
N PHE A 353 5.35 21.65 -4.89
CA PHE A 353 5.91 22.86 -5.48
C PHE A 353 5.01 23.30 -6.66
N PRO A 354 4.30 24.45 -6.55
CA PRO A 354 3.48 24.94 -7.66
C PRO A 354 4.38 25.32 -8.85
N GLN A 355 3.96 24.91 -10.05
CA GLN A 355 4.54 25.29 -11.34
C GLN A 355 6.03 24.92 -11.52
N GLY A 356 6.33 23.64 -11.72
CA GLY A 356 7.64 23.21 -12.24
C GLY A 356 8.81 23.32 -11.26
N GLY A 357 8.53 23.55 -10.00
CA GLY A 357 9.51 23.44 -8.93
C GLY A 357 9.83 21.97 -8.68
N GLY A 358 10.81 21.43 -9.39
CA GLY A 358 11.37 20.11 -9.09
C GLY A 358 11.98 20.06 -7.67
N PHE A 359 12.51 18.91 -7.31
CA PHE A 359 13.24 18.73 -6.05
C PHE A 359 14.20 19.90 -5.81
N PRO A 360 14.25 20.46 -4.59
CA PRO A 360 15.21 21.53 -4.28
C PRO A 360 16.64 21.02 -4.51
N ARG A 361 17.29 21.53 -5.54
CA ARG A 361 18.70 21.19 -5.83
C ARG A 361 19.59 21.73 -4.71
N SER A 362 20.68 21.06 -4.41
CA SER A 362 21.65 21.53 -3.44
C SER A 362 22.23 22.88 -3.90
N ASN A 363 22.50 23.81 -2.95
CA ASN A 363 23.12 25.11 -3.23
C ASN A 363 24.51 25.03 -3.90
N ALA A 364 25.01 23.83 -4.21
CA ALA A 364 26.30 23.63 -4.88
C ALA A 364 26.21 23.83 -6.41
N ASP A 365 25.01 23.97 -6.98
CA ASP A 365 24.82 24.16 -8.42
C ASP A 365 24.51 25.63 -8.81
N VAL A 366 24.68 26.56 -7.89
CA VAL A 366 24.51 28.00 -8.11
C VAL A 366 25.85 28.69 -7.88
N THR A 367 26.85 28.41 -8.72
CA THR A 367 28.03 29.26 -8.93
C THR A 367 28.41 29.28 -10.39
#